data_831e2b5c39e3b10a451193454bef5733
#
_entry.id   831e2b5c39e3b10a451193454bef5733
#
_cell.length_a   1.000
_cell.length_b   1.000
_cell.length_c   1.000
_cell.angle_alpha   90.00
_cell.angle_beta   90.00
_cell.angle_gamma   90.00
#
_symmetry.space_group_name_H-M   'P 1'
#
loop_
_entity.id
_entity.type
_entity.pdbx_description
1 polymer ?
#
loop_
_entity_poly.entity_id
_entity_poly.type
_entity_poly.pdbx_seq_one_letter_code
_entity_poly.pdbx_strand_id
1 'polypeptide(L)'
;MGRAIAQALAKDGIPVITNYQSNSQAAEETRQSILERGGKAELMPFDVKNEEAVATAIDQWEENHPEDYIAYLVSNAGIRRDNVMFMMPTQDWHAVIDTSLNGFYYVTKRLLPKMMARKHGGRIVNMASLSGLKGMAGQTNYSAAKAALIGATKALAQEVAPRGVTVNAVAPGFIETDMTKDLPQEQLKALVPMKRFGTPEEVAALVAFLCSDMAGYITGEVVSINGGLYT
;
A
#
# COMPACT_ATOMS: atom_id res chain seq x y z
N MET A 1 8.64 0.18 -4.30
CA MET A 1 7.28 -0.29 -4.68
C MET A 1 6.35 0.87 -4.98
N GLY A 2 6.10 1.83 -4.09
CA GLY A 2 5.13 2.92 -4.31
C GLY A 2 5.32 3.68 -5.63
N ARG A 3 6.57 4.02 -6.00
CA ARG A 3 6.88 4.65 -7.30
C ARG A 3 6.41 3.79 -8.49
N ALA A 4 6.72 2.49 -8.49
CA ALA A 4 6.31 1.59 -9.57
C ALA A 4 4.79 1.45 -9.67
N ILE A 5 4.08 1.40 -8.53
CA ILE A 5 2.62 1.37 -8.48
C ILE A 5 2.04 2.68 -9.06
N ALA A 6 2.55 3.83 -8.63
CA ALA A 6 2.12 5.13 -9.14
C ALA A 6 2.29 5.23 -10.67
N GLN A 7 3.44 4.79 -11.18
CA GLN A 7 3.73 4.77 -12.62
C GLN A 7 2.83 3.78 -13.40
N ALA A 8 2.52 2.62 -12.83
CA ALA A 8 1.63 1.63 -13.46
C ALA A 8 0.20 2.17 -13.57
N LEU A 9 -0.35 2.74 -12.49
CA LEU A 9 -1.69 3.34 -12.51
C LEU A 9 -1.77 4.52 -13.49
N ALA A 10 -0.76 5.38 -13.51
CA ALA A 10 -0.71 6.52 -14.43
C ALA A 10 -0.64 6.07 -15.91
N LYS A 11 0.05 4.96 -16.20
CA LYS A 11 0.11 4.36 -17.54
C LYS A 11 -1.27 3.89 -18.02
N ASP A 12 -2.11 3.45 -17.10
CA ASP A 12 -3.50 3.05 -17.39
C ASP A 12 -4.46 4.26 -17.45
N GLY A 13 -3.92 5.48 -17.47
CA GLY A 13 -4.68 6.73 -17.62
C GLY A 13 -5.30 7.25 -16.32
N ILE A 14 -4.99 6.67 -15.17
CA ILE A 14 -5.50 7.08 -13.87
C ILE A 14 -4.65 8.26 -13.34
N PRO A 15 -5.26 9.44 -13.05
CA PRO A 15 -4.56 10.50 -12.32
C PRO A 15 -4.09 10.02 -10.94
N VAL A 16 -2.85 10.30 -10.58
CA VAL A 16 -2.23 9.76 -9.37
C VAL A 16 -1.89 10.87 -8.38
N ILE A 17 -2.27 10.69 -7.14
CA ILE A 17 -1.81 11.52 -6.02
C ILE A 17 -0.77 10.72 -5.24
N THR A 18 0.45 11.23 -5.15
CA THR A 18 1.52 10.59 -4.40
C THR A 18 1.70 11.26 -3.05
N ASN A 19 1.37 10.52 -1.98
CA ASN A 19 1.70 10.95 -0.62
C ASN A 19 3.17 10.65 -0.30
N TYR A 20 3.77 11.58 0.44
CA TYR A 20 5.10 11.41 1.05
C TYR A 20 5.16 12.16 2.39
N GLN A 21 6.06 11.73 3.28
CA GLN A 21 6.27 12.39 4.57
C GLN A 21 7.45 13.39 4.52
N SER A 22 8.63 12.92 4.11
CA SER A 22 9.88 13.71 4.21
C SER A 22 10.72 13.72 2.95
N ASN A 23 10.65 12.70 2.11
CA ASN A 23 11.47 12.61 0.90
C ASN A 23 10.76 13.28 -0.29
N SER A 24 10.77 14.62 -0.29
CA SER A 24 10.15 15.43 -1.35
C SER A 24 10.84 15.23 -2.70
N GLN A 25 12.16 15.03 -2.72
CA GLN A 25 12.91 14.80 -3.95
C GLN A 25 12.44 13.52 -4.65
N ALA A 26 12.36 12.38 -3.94
CA ALA A 26 11.91 11.13 -4.52
C ALA A 26 10.44 11.17 -4.96
N ALA A 27 9.60 11.94 -4.26
CA ALA A 27 8.21 12.18 -4.66
C ALA A 27 8.14 13.00 -5.94
N GLU A 28 8.93 14.08 -6.06
CA GLU A 28 9.00 14.93 -7.25
C GLU A 28 9.56 14.16 -8.46
N GLU A 29 10.61 13.35 -8.29
CA GLU A 29 11.11 12.47 -9.35
C GLU A 29 10.02 11.51 -9.84
N THR A 30 9.20 10.98 -8.93
CA THR A 30 8.07 10.11 -9.29
C THR A 30 7.03 10.87 -10.10
N ARG A 31 6.63 12.05 -9.63
CA ARG A 31 5.70 12.94 -10.32
C ARG A 31 6.21 13.28 -11.72
N GLN A 32 7.44 13.74 -11.82
CA GLN A 32 8.05 14.13 -13.09
C GLN A 32 8.09 12.96 -14.09
N SER A 33 8.48 11.76 -13.63
CA SER A 33 8.50 10.57 -14.50
C SER A 33 7.13 10.18 -15.05
N ILE A 34 6.05 10.48 -14.32
CA ILE A 34 4.68 10.26 -14.79
C ILE A 34 4.29 11.31 -15.83
N LEU A 35 4.58 12.59 -15.55
CA LEU A 35 4.28 13.70 -16.47
C LEU A 35 5.01 13.55 -17.81
N GLU A 36 6.28 13.17 -17.81
CA GLU A 36 7.08 12.93 -19.02
C GLU A 36 6.50 11.82 -19.92
N ARG A 37 5.74 10.90 -19.33
CA ARG A 37 5.04 9.83 -20.06
C ARG A 37 3.60 10.19 -20.44
N GLY A 38 3.20 11.46 -20.27
CA GLY A 38 1.87 11.96 -20.59
C GLY A 38 0.79 11.64 -19.56
N GLY A 39 1.16 11.08 -18.39
CA GLY A 39 0.23 10.86 -17.28
C GLY A 39 -0.05 12.13 -16.47
N LYS A 40 -0.93 12.02 -15.47
CA LYS A 40 -1.23 13.10 -14.52
C LYS A 40 -0.81 12.69 -13.13
N ALA A 41 -0.09 13.56 -12.43
CA ALA A 41 0.35 13.29 -11.07
C ALA A 41 0.43 14.55 -10.21
N GLU A 42 -0.02 14.43 -8.98
CA GLU A 42 0.03 15.46 -7.94
C GLU A 42 0.78 14.93 -6.71
N LEU A 43 1.26 15.84 -5.87
CA LEU A 43 1.89 15.52 -4.60
C LEU A 43 1.02 15.99 -3.44
N MET A 44 0.90 15.13 -2.42
CA MET A 44 0.13 15.43 -1.21
C MET A 44 0.97 15.09 0.02
N PRO A 45 1.73 16.06 0.57
CA PRO A 45 2.63 15.81 1.72
C PRO A 45 1.85 15.72 3.03
N PHE A 46 1.95 14.59 3.72
CA PHE A 46 1.54 14.43 5.12
C PHE A 46 2.17 13.18 5.73
N ASP A 47 2.26 13.15 7.07
CA ASP A 47 2.58 11.94 7.82
C ASP A 47 1.30 11.13 8.06
N VAL A 48 1.25 9.92 7.54
CA VAL A 48 0.10 9.01 7.67
C VAL A 48 -0.25 8.68 9.13
N LYS A 49 0.69 8.86 10.07
CA LYS A 49 0.49 8.65 11.51
C LYS A 49 -0.28 9.79 12.18
N ASN A 50 -0.39 10.93 11.53
CA ASN A 50 -1.07 12.11 12.07
C ASN A 50 -2.46 12.23 11.46
N GLU A 51 -3.51 11.87 12.23
CA GLU A 51 -4.90 11.87 11.77
C GLU A 51 -5.36 13.25 11.30
N GLU A 52 -4.96 14.33 12.00
CA GLU A 52 -5.33 15.69 11.65
C GLU A 52 -4.66 16.15 10.33
N ALA A 53 -3.36 15.83 10.16
CA ALA A 53 -2.66 16.14 8.92
C ALA A 53 -3.24 15.38 7.71
N VAL A 54 -3.64 14.12 7.90
CA VAL A 54 -4.34 13.32 6.89
C VAL A 54 -5.67 13.99 6.51
N ALA A 55 -6.49 14.35 7.50
CA ALA A 55 -7.79 14.98 7.26
C ALA A 55 -7.61 16.30 6.52
N THR A 56 -6.76 17.19 7.03
CA THR A 56 -6.50 18.52 6.44
C THR A 56 -6.05 18.42 4.98
N ALA A 57 -5.09 17.53 4.68
CA ALA A 57 -4.58 17.40 3.31
C ALA A 57 -5.64 16.87 2.33
N ILE A 58 -6.44 15.89 2.75
CA ILE A 58 -7.51 15.35 1.92
C ILE A 58 -8.63 16.38 1.74
N ASP A 59 -9.06 17.07 2.81
CA ASP A 59 -10.10 18.09 2.76
C ASP A 59 -9.72 19.22 1.81
N GLN A 60 -8.48 19.71 1.92
CA GLN A 60 -7.98 20.76 1.03
C GLN A 60 -7.95 20.32 -0.44
N TRP A 61 -7.56 19.07 -0.70
CA TRP A 61 -7.59 18.53 -2.06
C TRP A 61 -9.03 18.46 -2.59
N GLU A 62 -9.95 17.96 -1.77
CA GLU A 62 -11.36 17.85 -2.12
C GLU A 62 -12.05 19.21 -2.37
N GLU A 63 -11.67 20.25 -1.62
CA GLU A 63 -12.13 21.64 -1.83
C GLU A 63 -11.63 22.19 -3.18
N ASN A 64 -10.42 21.88 -3.56
CA ASN A 64 -9.83 22.29 -4.83
C ASN A 64 -10.36 21.48 -6.04
N HIS A 65 -10.98 20.31 -5.78
CA HIS A 65 -11.50 19.40 -6.81
C HIS A 65 -12.94 18.97 -6.49
N PRO A 66 -13.92 19.91 -6.47
CA PRO A 66 -15.27 19.65 -5.97
C PRO A 66 -16.07 18.62 -6.78
N GLU A 67 -15.73 18.45 -8.06
CA GLU A 67 -16.39 17.47 -8.94
C GLU A 67 -15.73 16.07 -8.88
N ASP A 68 -14.51 15.97 -8.34
CA ASP A 68 -13.73 14.77 -8.29
C ASP A 68 -13.81 14.08 -6.91
N TYR A 69 -13.30 12.87 -6.84
CA TYR A 69 -13.05 12.15 -5.60
C TYR A 69 -11.89 11.17 -5.77
N ILE A 70 -11.21 10.86 -4.69
CA ILE A 70 -10.16 9.84 -4.69
C ILE A 70 -10.82 8.46 -4.71
N ALA A 71 -10.88 7.85 -5.90
CA ALA A 71 -11.56 6.59 -6.15
C ALA A 71 -10.71 5.37 -5.76
N TYR A 72 -9.38 5.49 -5.82
CA TYR A 72 -8.46 4.39 -5.55
C TYR A 72 -7.50 4.75 -4.41
N LEU A 73 -7.37 3.84 -3.44
CA LEU A 73 -6.41 3.96 -2.35
C LEU A 73 -5.45 2.77 -2.38
N VAL A 74 -4.16 3.05 -2.48
CA VAL A 74 -3.11 2.05 -2.25
C VAL A 74 -2.39 2.38 -0.95
N SER A 75 -2.68 1.62 0.11
CA SER A 75 -2.05 1.77 1.43
C SER A 75 -0.67 1.13 1.41
N ASN A 76 0.32 1.86 0.85
CA ASN A 76 1.69 1.37 0.69
C ASN A 76 2.63 1.82 1.81
N ALA A 77 2.30 2.86 2.57
CA ALA A 77 3.14 3.35 3.65
C ALA A 77 3.46 2.24 4.67
N GLY A 78 4.73 2.10 5.01
CA GLY A 78 5.19 1.09 5.94
C GLY A 78 6.69 1.16 6.17
N ILE A 79 7.13 0.85 7.37
CA ILE A 79 8.53 0.82 7.77
C ILE A 79 8.83 -0.51 8.46
N ARG A 80 10.11 -0.90 8.48
CA ARG A 80 10.62 -2.01 9.29
C ARG A 80 11.48 -1.47 10.42
N ARG A 81 11.35 -2.10 11.60
CA ARG A 81 12.21 -1.93 12.76
C ARG A 81 12.39 -3.32 13.37
N ASP A 82 13.30 -4.08 12.74
CA ASP A 82 13.49 -5.49 13.06
C ASP A 82 14.30 -5.65 14.36
N ASN A 83 13.78 -6.41 15.30
CA ASN A 83 14.47 -6.80 16.53
C ASN A 83 13.76 -8.02 17.15
N VAL A 84 14.49 -8.82 17.94
CA VAL A 84 13.85 -9.87 18.74
C VAL A 84 12.97 -9.25 19.83
N MET A 85 11.82 -9.87 20.11
CA MET A 85 10.75 -9.26 20.93
C MET A 85 11.23 -8.70 22.27
N PHE A 86 12.08 -9.45 23.00
CA PHE A 86 12.52 -9.02 24.33
C PHE A 86 13.53 -7.86 24.31
N MET A 87 14.12 -7.56 23.15
CA MET A 87 15.02 -6.40 22.96
C MET A 87 14.37 -5.27 22.15
N MET A 88 13.15 -5.47 21.68
CA MET A 88 12.48 -4.47 20.83
C MET A 88 12.10 -3.22 21.62
N PRO A 89 12.63 -2.04 21.26
CA PRO A 89 12.19 -0.80 21.89
C PRO A 89 10.70 -0.55 21.65
N THR A 90 9.98 -0.10 22.68
CA THR A 90 8.55 0.21 22.57
C THR A 90 8.25 1.23 21.46
N GLN A 91 9.15 2.20 21.27
CA GLN A 91 9.05 3.18 20.20
C GLN A 91 9.09 2.55 18.79
N ASP A 92 9.86 1.48 18.60
CA ASP A 92 9.94 0.77 17.31
C ASP A 92 8.68 -0.06 17.05
N TRP A 93 8.09 -0.62 18.09
CA TRP A 93 6.76 -1.25 18.02
C TRP A 93 5.72 -0.24 17.53
N HIS A 94 5.58 0.89 18.25
CA HIS A 94 4.59 1.92 17.89
C HIS A 94 4.85 2.49 16.49
N ALA A 95 6.09 2.81 16.15
CA ALA A 95 6.41 3.37 14.84
C ALA A 95 5.94 2.49 13.68
N VAL A 96 6.08 1.16 13.79
CA VAL A 96 5.65 0.21 12.76
C VAL A 96 4.12 0.07 12.71
N ILE A 97 3.47 -0.05 13.87
CA ILE A 97 2.01 -0.14 13.98
C ILE A 97 1.37 1.16 13.46
N ASP A 98 1.83 2.32 13.93
CA ASP A 98 1.25 3.62 13.60
C ASP A 98 1.38 3.91 12.10
N THR A 99 2.55 3.63 11.50
CA THR A 99 2.73 3.87 10.06
C THR A 99 1.86 2.94 9.21
N SER A 100 1.81 1.65 9.55
CA SER A 100 1.17 0.66 8.68
C SER A 100 -0.33 0.52 8.95
N LEU A 101 -0.74 0.43 10.22
CA LEU A 101 -2.12 0.12 10.60
C LEU A 101 -2.94 1.38 10.88
N ASN A 102 -2.44 2.27 11.74
CA ASN A 102 -3.14 3.51 12.04
C ASN A 102 -3.18 4.43 10.80
N GLY A 103 -2.07 4.48 10.03
CA GLY A 103 -2.07 5.22 8.75
C GLY A 103 -3.09 4.71 7.75
N PHE A 104 -3.24 3.38 7.61
CA PHE A 104 -4.33 2.81 6.81
C PHE A 104 -5.70 3.27 7.33
N TYR A 105 -5.93 3.20 8.65
CA TYR A 105 -7.21 3.57 9.25
C TYR A 105 -7.55 5.04 9.01
N TYR A 106 -6.63 5.97 9.28
CA TYR A 106 -6.89 7.41 9.13
C TYR A 106 -7.21 7.80 7.69
N VAL A 107 -6.39 7.33 6.74
CA VAL A 107 -6.60 7.64 5.32
C VAL A 107 -7.89 7.00 4.80
N THR A 108 -8.11 5.72 5.11
CA THR A 108 -9.31 5.01 4.65
C THR A 108 -10.58 5.63 5.20
N LYS A 109 -10.64 5.87 6.50
CA LYS A 109 -11.77 6.50 7.19
C LYS A 109 -12.15 7.84 6.53
N ARG A 110 -11.16 8.64 6.11
CA ARG A 110 -11.42 9.95 5.49
C ARG A 110 -11.93 9.84 4.05
N LEU A 111 -11.42 8.90 3.26
CA LEU A 111 -11.81 8.72 1.85
C LEU A 111 -13.12 7.95 1.66
N LEU A 112 -13.40 7.02 2.56
CA LEU A 112 -14.48 6.03 2.41
C LEU A 112 -15.87 6.64 2.18
N PRO A 113 -16.30 7.72 2.87
CA PRO A 113 -17.61 8.30 2.68
C PRO A 113 -17.87 8.73 1.23
N LYS A 114 -16.90 9.36 0.56
CA LYS A 114 -17.03 9.76 -0.84
C LYS A 114 -17.00 8.56 -1.79
N MET A 115 -16.14 7.56 -1.54
CA MET A 115 -16.14 6.33 -2.33
C MET A 115 -17.49 5.62 -2.27
N MET A 116 -18.11 5.51 -1.07
CA MET A 116 -19.40 4.86 -0.87
C MET A 116 -20.59 5.64 -1.44
N ALA A 117 -20.48 6.96 -1.56
CA ALA A 117 -21.53 7.82 -2.08
C ALA A 117 -21.58 7.86 -3.63
N ARG A 118 -20.49 7.49 -4.30
CA ARG A 118 -20.37 7.56 -5.77
C ARG A 118 -20.81 6.25 -6.43
N LYS A 119 -21.47 6.36 -7.58
CA LYS A 119 -22.01 5.20 -8.34
C LYS A 119 -20.93 4.19 -8.75
N HIS A 120 -19.74 4.65 -9.05
CA HIS A 120 -18.62 3.78 -9.47
C HIS A 120 -17.84 3.17 -8.30
N GLY A 121 -18.23 3.51 -7.05
CA GLY A 121 -17.58 2.97 -5.85
C GLY A 121 -16.11 3.37 -5.73
N GLY A 122 -15.28 2.41 -5.35
CA GLY A 122 -13.84 2.62 -5.17
C GLY A 122 -13.04 1.33 -5.16
N ARG A 123 -11.71 1.46 -5.08
CA ARG A 123 -10.77 0.34 -4.96
C ARG A 123 -9.79 0.64 -3.84
N ILE A 124 -9.67 -0.27 -2.89
CA ILE A 124 -8.70 -0.17 -1.80
C ILE A 124 -7.76 -1.37 -1.89
N VAL A 125 -6.46 -1.12 -2.04
CA VAL A 125 -5.43 -2.16 -2.07
C VAL A 125 -4.45 -1.92 -0.94
N ASN A 126 -4.41 -2.84 0.01
CA ASN A 126 -3.52 -2.79 1.16
C ASN A 126 -2.23 -3.56 0.89
N MET A 127 -1.08 -2.91 1.05
CA MET A 127 0.21 -3.57 0.94
C MET A 127 0.52 -4.32 2.25
N ALA A 128 0.11 -5.58 2.30
CA ALA A 128 0.46 -6.51 3.35
C ALA A 128 1.91 -7.01 3.21
N SER A 129 2.20 -8.23 3.57
CA SER A 129 3.51 -8.88 3.41
C SER A 129 3.37 -10.38 3.64
N LEU A 130 4.28 -11.16 3.10
CA LEU A 130 4.52 -12.53 3.50
C LEU A 130 4.70 -12.65 5.03
N SER A 131 5.36 -11.68 5.66
CA SER A 131 5.54 -11.65 7.12
C SER A 131 4.21 -11.57 7.89
N GLY A 132 3.18 -10.98 7.30
CA GLY A 132 1.83 -10.94 7.86
C GLY A 132 1.06 -12.25 7.71
N LEU A 133 1.45 -13.11 6.76
CA LEU A 133 0.82 -14.41 6.52
C LEU A 133 1.41 -15.51 7.42
N LYS A 134 2.75 -15.62 7.48
CA LYS A 134 3.42 -16.72 8.18
C LYS A 134 4.16 -16.32 9.46
N GLY A 135 4.27 -15.02 9.73
CA GLY A 135 5.21 -14.50 10.73
C GLY A 135 6.67 -14.60 10.30
N MET A 136 7.53 -13.78 10.90
CA MET A 136 8.97 -13.84 10.69
C MET A 136 9.73 -13.51 11.99
N ALA A 137 10.69 -14.32 12.36
CA ALA A 137 11.52 -14.08 13.53
C ALA A 137 12.21 -12.70 13.41
N GLY A 138 12.26 -11.95 14.51
CA GLY A 138 12.78 -10.59 14.54
C GLY A 138 11.84 -9.52 13.98
N GLN A 139 10.62 -9.87 13.53
CA GLN A 139 9.65 -8.96 12.94
C GLN A 139 8.29 -9.03 13.64
N THR A 140 8.25 -9.20 14.94
CA THR A 140 6.98 -9.35 15.65
C THR A 140 6.05 -8.13 15.45
N ASN A 141 6.59 -6.91 15.51
CA ASN A 141 5.86 -5.67 15.23
C ASN A 141 5.38 -5.60 13.77
N TYR A 142 6.26 -5.87 12.81
CA TYR A 142 5.92 -5.80 11.38
C TYR A 142 4.94 -6.89 10.97
N SER A 143 5.15 -8.12 11.44
CA SER A 143 4.24 -9.23 11.21
C SER A 143 2.85 -8.95 11.79
N ALA A 144 2.79 -8.41 13.02
CA ALA A 144 1.53 -8.02 13.65
C ALA A 144 0.80 -6.94 12.85
N ALA A 145 1.50 -5.86 12.43
CA ALA A 145 0.91 -4.79 11.62
C ALA A 145 0.37 -5.31 10.27
N LYS A 146 1.15 -6.16 9.59
CA LYS A 146 0.75 -6.69 8.28
C LYS A 146 -0.34 -7.76 8.37
N ALA A 147 -0.38 -8.54 9.44
CA ALA A 147 -1.49 -9.45 9.73
C ALA A 147 -2.77 -8.70 10.09
N ALA A 148 -2.66 -7.60 10.85
CA ALA A 148 -3.80 -6.73 11.17
C ALA A 148 -4.41 -6.11 9.91
N LEU A 149 -3.59 -5.65 8.94
CA LEU A 149 -4.05 -5.16 7.64
C LEU A 149 -4.84 -6.25 6.87
N ILE A 150 -4.42 -7.50 6.96
CA ILE A 150 -5.15 -8.63 6.33
C ILE A 150 -6.52 -8.80 6.98
N GLY A 151 -6.61 -8.77 8.31
CA GLY A 151 -7.87 -8.82 9.03
C GLY A 151 -8.79 -7.64 8.68
N ALA A 152 -8.24 -6.42 8.70
CA ALA A 152 -8.96 -5.20 8.34
C ALA A 152 -9.46 -5.23 6.88
N THR A 153 -8.65 -5.74 5.94
CA THR A 153 -9.05 -5.92 4.54
C THR A 153 -10.31 -6.77 4.42
N LYS A 154 -10.35 -7.92 5.08
CA LYS A 154 -11.47 -8.86 5.01
C LYS A 154 -12.75 -8.30 5.65
N ALA A 155 -12.62 -7.62 6.79
CA ALA A 155 -13.77 -7.03 7.47
C ALA A 155 -14.34 -5.86 6.65
N LEU A 156 -13.49 -4.91 6.26
CA LEU A 156 -13.92 -3.73 5.49
C LEU A 156 -14.52 -4.13 4.13
N ALA A 157 -13.99 -5.14 3.48
CA ALA A 157 -14.56 -5.65 2.22
C ALA A 157 -16.04 -5.99 2.34
N GLN A 158 -16.45 -6.64 3.43
CA GLN A 158 -17.86 -7.00 3.68
C GLN A 158 -18.72 -5.77 3.94
N GLU A 159 -18.20 -4.77 4.65
CA GLU A 159 -18.94 -3.55 4.99
C GLU A 159 -19.26 -2.71 3.75
N VAL A 160 -18.32 -2.62 2.79
CA VAL A 160 -18.40 -1.67 1.69
C VAL A 160 -18.76 -2.26 0.33
N ALA A 161 -18.75 -3.59 0.20
CA ALA A 161 -19.12 -4.30 -1.03
C ALA A 161 -20.50 -3.88 -1.60
N PRO A 162 -21.56 -3.67 -0.77
CA PRO A 162 -22.86 -3.22 -1.27
C PRO A 162 -22.83 -1.83 -1.92
N ARG A 163 -21.76 -1.07 -1.73
CA ARG A 163 -21.53 0.26 -2.31
C ARG A 163 -20.59 0.24 -3.51
N GLY A 164 -20.23 -0.95 -4.04
CA GLY A 164 -19.32 -1.10 -5.18
C GLY A 164 -17.86 -0.79 -4.86
N VAL A 165 -17.48 -0.74 -3.58
CA VAL A 165 -16.09 -0.60 -3.16
C VAL A 165 -15.48 -1.99 -2.95
N THR A 166 -14.35 -2.27 -3.61
CA THR A 166 -13.58 -3.50 -3.35
C THR A 166 -12.39 -3.20 -2.44
N VAL A 167 -12.06 -4.13 -1.56
CA VAL A 167 -10.94 -4.02 -0.63
C VAL A 167 -10.14 -5.30 -0.68
N ASN A 168 -8.88 -5.22 -1.15
CA ASN A 168 -8.01 -6.38 -1.27
C ASN A 168 -6.64 -6.09 -0.66
N ALA A 169 -5.87 -7.13 -0.38
CA ALA A 169 -4.49 -7.00 0.06
C ALA A 169 -3.55 -7.71 -0.92
N VAL A 170 -2.38 -7.14 -1.11
CA VAL A 170 -1.25 -7.79 -1.79
C VAL A 170 -0.21 -8.15 -0.75
N ALA A 171 0.26 -9.39 -0.75
CA ALA A 171 1.26 -9.90 0.18
C ALA A 171 2.56 -10.25 -0.58
N PRO A 172 3.48 -9.28 -0.77
CA PRO A 172 4.75 -9.53 -1.42
C PRO A 172 5.67 -10.42 -0.58
N GLY A 173 6.47 -11.24 -1.26
CA GLY A 173 7.64 -11.89 -0.70
C GLY A 173 8.87 -10.97 -0.74
N PHE A 174 10.04 -11.53 -1.13
CA PHE A 174 11.25 -10.74 -1.36
C PHE A 174 11.16 -10.01 -2.69
N ILE A 175 11.14 -8.67 -2.63
CA ILE A 175 11.07 -7.76 -3.79
C ILE A 175 12.33 -6.89 -3.79
N GLU A 176 12.91 -6.65 -4.97
CA GLU A 176 14.06 -5.78 -5.16
C GLU A 176 13.71 -4.32 -4.83
N THR A 177 14.08 -3.89 -3.63
CA THR A 177 13.82 -2.55 -3.10
C THR A 177 14.94 -2.13 -2.17
N ASP A 178 14.95 -0.84 -1.76
CA ASP A 178 15.89 -0.35 -0.76
C ASP A 178 15.81 -1.13 0.57
N MET A 179 14.64 -1.69 0.91
CA MET A 179 14.47 -2.50 2.12
C MET A 179 15.16 -3.87 2.05
N THR A 180 15.50 -4.35 0.87
CA THR A 180 16.06 -5.70 0.66
C THR A 180 17.47 -5.71 0.11
N LYS A 181 18.03 -4.54 -0.27
CA LYS A 181 19.36 -4.44 -0.89
C LYS A 181 20.51 -4.96 -0.02
N ASP A 182 20.39 -4.74 1.29
CA ASP A 182 21.43 -5.12 2.28
C ASP A 182 21.22 -6.52 2.86
N LEU A 183 20.23 -7.28 2.39
CA LEU A 183 19.96 -8.64 2.81
C LEU A 183 20.92 -9.63 2.09
N PRO A 184 21.18 -10.81 2.67
CA PRO A 184 22.00 -11.86 2.04
C PRO A 184 21.27 -12.48 0.84
N GLN A 185 21.27 -11.78 -0.28
CA GLN A 185 20.41 -12.03 -1.43
C GLN A 185 20.52 -13.44 -1.98
N GLU A 186 21.75 -13.97 -2.16
CA GLU A 186 21.95 -15.30 -2.73
C GLU A 186 21.34 -16.40 -1.85
N GLN A 187 21.48 -16.28 -0.52
CA GLN A 187 20.87 -17.21 0.42
C GLN A 187 19.33 -17.14 0.38
N LEU A 188 18.80 -15.93 0.31
CA LEU A 188 17.35 -15.73 0.27
C LEU A 188 16.74 -16.12 -1.08
N LYS A 189 17.41 -15.87 -2.20
CA LYS A 189 17.00 -16.37 -3.53
C LYS A 189 16.94 -17.90 -3.57
N ALA A 190 17.89 -18.57 -2.90
CA ALA A 190 17.90 -20.03 -2.83
C ALA A 190 16.64 -20.61 -2.14
N LEU A 191 16.02 -19.85 -1.22
CA LEU A 191 14.78 -20.24 -0.54
C LEU A 191 13.55 -20.07 -1.42
N VAL A 192 13.58 -19.14 -2.39
CA VAL A 192 12.44 -18.86 -3.29
C VAL A 192 12.39 -19.94 -4.38
N PRO A 193 11.27 -20.64 -4.60
CA PRO A 193 11.15 -21.62 -5.68
C PRO A 193 11.51 -21.07 -7.06
N MET A 194 11.12 -19.82 -7.39
CA MET A 194 11.48 -19.15 -8.63
C MET A 194 12.94 -18.67 -8.69
N LYS A 195 13.76 -18.92 -7.64
CA LYS A 195 15.20 -18.63 -7.57
C LYS A 195 15.60 -17.17 -7.83
N ARG A 196 14.67 -16.24 -7.63
CA ARG A 196 14.91 -14.81 -7.73
C ARG A 196 14.03 -14.03 -6.78
N PHE A 197 14.35 -12.77 -6.55
CA PHE A 197 13.40 -11.81 -6.00
C PHE A 197 12.41 -11.38 -7.09
N GLY A 198 11.24 -10.94 -6.66
CA GLY A 198 10.31 -10.23 -7.53
C GLY A 198 10.74 -8.78 -7.75
N THR A 199 10.23 -8.14 -8.81
CA THR A 199 10.48 -6.73 -9.06
C THR A 199 9.35 -5.85 -8.56
N PRO A 200 9.60 -4.56 -8.29
CA PRO A 200 8.55 -3.60 -7.97
C PRO A 200 7.46 -3.53 -9.05
N GLU A 201 7.82 -3.73 -10.32
CA GLU A 201 6.92 -3.70 -11.47
C GLU A 201 5.96 -4.89 -11.49
N GLU A 202 6.41 -6.08 -11.08
CA GLU A 202 5.55 -7.26 -10.93
C GLU A 202 4.47 -7.02 -9.85
N VAL A 203 4.85 -6.40 -8.73
CA VAL A 203 3.89 -6.00 -7.69
C VAL A 203 2.94 -4.92 -8.21
N ALA A 204 3.46 -3.93 -8.93
CA ALA A 204 2.68 -2.84 -9.48
C ALA A 204 1.63 -3.31 -10.49
N ALA A 205 1.96 -4.30 -11.32
CA ALA A 205 1.03 -4.89 -12.28
C ALA A 205 -0.16 -5.56 -11.57
N LEU A 206 0.09 -6.28 -10.47
CA LEU A 206 -0.99 -6.88 -9.67
C LEU A 206 -1.86 -5.80 -9.00
N VAL A 207 -1.26 -4.75 -8.46
CA VAL A 207 -2.01 -3.64 -7.85
C VAL A 207 -2.86 -2.93 -8.91
N ALA A 208 -2.32 -2.64 -10.09
CA ALA A 208 -3.06 -2.04 -11.19
C ALA A 208 -4.24 -2.92 -11.63
N PHE A 209 -4.05 -4.23 -11.74
CA PHE A 209 -5.14 -5.17 -12.01
C PHE A 209 -6.24 -5.08 -10.93
N LEU A 210 -5.89 -5.10 -9.65
CA LEU A 210 -6.87 -5.01 -8.56
C LEU A 210 -7.59 -3.65 -8.49
N CYS A 211 -6.99 -2.60 -9.04
CA CYS A 211 -7.62 -1.29 -9.20
C CYS A 211 -8.50 -1.20 -10.46
N SER A 212 -8.40 -2.12 -11.40
CA SER A 212 -9.15 -2.10 -12.66
C SER A 212 -10.59 -2.64 -12.52
N ASP A 213 -11.41 -2.38 -13.52
CA ASP A 213 -12.77 -2.93 -13.58
C ASP A 213 -12.78 -4.46 -13.79
N MET A 214 -11.70 -5.03 -14.32
CA MET A 214 -11.57 -6.49 -14.46
C MET A 214 -11.55 -7.21 -13.11
N ALA A 215 -11.12 -6.55 -12.04
CA ALA A 215 -11.13 -7.07 -10.69
C ALA A 215 -12.42 -6.72 -9.89
N GLY A 216 -13.45 -6.20 -10.55
CA GLY A 216 -14.66 -5.67 -9.89
C GLY A 216 -15.45 -6.67 -9.05
N TYR A 217 -15.21 -7.98 -9.20
CA TYR A 217 -15.82 -9.04 -8.38
C TYR A 217 -14.85 -9.69 -7.38
N ILE A 218 -13.63 -9.12 -7.25
CA ILE A 218 -12.61 -9.58 -6.30
C ILE A 218 -12.60 -8.62 -5.12
N THR A 219 -13.00 -9.10 -3.93
CA THR A 219 -12.97 -8.31 -2.69
C THR A 219 -12.76 -9.21 -1.47
N GLY A 220 -12.04 -8.72 -0.47
CA GLY A 220 -11.68 -9.46 0.74
C GLY A 220 -10.48 -10.40 0.55
N GLU A 221 -9.85 -10.42 -0.63
CA GLU A 221 -8.79 -11.34 -0.96
C GLU A 221 -7.40 -10.84 -0.54
N VAL A 222 -6.52 -11.80 -0.26
CA VAL A 222 -5.10 -11.57 0.01
C VAL A 222 -4.29 -12.29 -1.06
N VAL A 223 -3.83 -11.54 -2.04
CA VAL A 223 -3.10 -12.12 -3.17
C VAL A 223 -1.61 -12.13 -2.86
N SER A 224 -1.04 -13.34 -2.75
CA SER A 224 0.40 -13.51 -2.56
C SER A 224 1.16 -13.31 -3.86
N ILE A 225 2.27 -12.57 -3.80
CA ILE A 225 3.23 -12.41 -4.90
C ILE A 225 4.64 -12.62 -4.35
N ASN A 226 5.09 -13.88 -4.28
CA ASN A 226 6.24 -14.29 -3.50
C ASN A 226 7.12 -15.36 -4.18
N GLY A 227 6.91 -15.65 -5.46
CA GLY A 227 7.69 -16.64 -6.21
C GLY A 227 7.56 -18.08 -5.69
N GLY A 228 6.45 -18.41 -5.01
CA GLY A 228 6.20 -19.72 -4.41
C GLY A 228 6.81 -19.91 -3.02
N LEU A 229 7.37 -18.87 -2.41
CA LEU A 229 8.01 -18.95 -1.09
C LEU A 229 7.04 -19.37 0.03
N TYR A 230 5.75 -19.10 -0.19
CA TYR A 230 4.66 -19.47 0.71
C TYR A 230 3.38 -19.69 -0.11
N THR A 231 2.80 -20.86 0.03
CA THR A 231 1.57 -21.31 -0.65
C THR A 231 0.58 -21.86 0.37
#